data_ac8d3be1208e4335bfdc9374e2e569ab
#
_entry.id   ac8d3be1208e4335bfdc9374e2e569ab
#
_cell.length_a   1.000
_cell.length_b   1.000
_cell.length_c   1.000
_cell.angle_alpha   90.00
_cell.angle_beta   90.00
_cell.angle_gamma   90.00
#
_symmetry.space_group_name_H-M   'P 1'
#
loop_
_entity.id
_entity.type
_entity.pdbx_description
1 polymer ?
#
loop_
_entity_poly.entity_id
_entity_poly.type
_entity_poly.pdbx_seq_one_letter_code
_entity_poly.pdbx_strand_id
1 'polypeptide(L)'
;MHDYLPSMQALRSFESVARLSSISKAATQLCVTQGAVSKQIKILESFLNLALFTRSARGLKLTPEGCKYLGVVCKSLNELNSIVEALQCTPKKQSLLVDMIPSMSNLWLIPKIHRFEQRFRPLQVDLINGDGPPDFQQSQADVYVRCLLEKQAKGHTVELFKEQLLLVACADLLRIKPITEPLDIMAHRLLQQNTRLQMWEQFLTQQAGNIKLSELRLGMSFQHFFMSIKAAEEGLGMALIAIFLARDSIAQGKLVNPLGLKIESSYAYYIFNPSYKAQLRKTQEFNQWLLAELKDQPR
;
A
#
# COMPACT_ATOMS: atom_id res chain seq x y z
N MET A 1 -29.37 5.46 28.80
CA MET A 1 -29.78 5.00 27.43
C MET A 1 -28.59 4.36 26.71
N HIS A 2 -28.02 3.26 27.29
CA HIS A 2 -26.88 2.52 26.69
C HIS A 2 -27.05 0.99 26.77
N ASP A 3 -28.32 0.51 26.95
CA ASP A 3 -28.60 -0.92 27.15
C ASP A 3 -28.52 -1.79 25.90
N TYR A 4 -28.05 -1.21 24.77
CA TYR A 4 -27.94 -1.89 23.48
C TYR A 4 -26.51 -2.18 23.03
N LEU A 5 -25.51 -2.06 23.91
CA LEU A 5 -24.12 -2.37 23.54
C LEU A 5 -23.57 -3.53 24.36
N PRO A 6 -22.85 -4.46 23.76
CA PRO A 6 -22.18 -5.53 24.48
C PRO A 6 -21.05 -4.99 25.35
N SER A 7 -20.62 -5.81 26.35
CA SER A 7 -19.50 -5.43 27.20
C SER A 7 -18.20 -5.31 26.39
N MET A 8 -17.32 -4.37 26.74
CA MET A 8 -16.00 -4.19 26.14
C MET A 8 -15.16 -5.48 26.18
N GLN A 9 -15.31 -6.27 27.26
CA GLN A 9 -14.60 -7.53 27.39
C GLN A 9 -15.08 -8.58 26.38
N ALA A 10 -16.38 -8.61 26.07
CA ALA A 10 -16.93 -9.49 25.04
C ALA A 10 -16.46 -9.08 23.64
N LEU A 11 -16.42 -7.78 23.34
CA LEU A 11 -15.91 -7.26 22.06
C LEU A 11 -14.43 -7.56 21.88
N ARG A 12 -13.58 -7.35 22.89
CA ARG A 12 -12.13 -7.67 22.85
C ARG A 12 -11.88 -9.16 22.71
N SER A 13 -12.68 -10.00 23.40
CA SER A 13 -12.57 -11.46 23.28
C SER A 13 -12.94 -11.92 21.86
N PHE A 14 -13.99 -11.37 21.29
CA PHE A 14 -14.44 -11.66 19.92
C PHE A 14 -13.37 -11.26 18.89
N GLU A 15 -12.84 -10.03 18.96
CA GLU A 15 -11.79 -9.54 18.06
C GLU A 15 -10.56 -10.45 18.12
N SER A 16 -10.07 -10.76 19.33
CA SER A 16 -8.87 -11.56 19.52
C SER A 16 -9.06 -13.01 18.99
N VAL A 17 -10.21 -13.63 19.25
CA VAL A 17 -10.52 -14.98 18.72
C VAL A 17 -10.66 -14.96 17.19
N ALA A 18 -11.30 -13.95 16.64
CA ALA A 18 -11.45 -13.80 15.18
C ALA A 18 -10.10 -13.67 14.49
N ARG A 19 -9.22 -12.82 15.00
CA ARG A 19 -7.88 -12.57 14.45
C ARG A 19 -6.96 -13.78 14.56
N LEU A 20 -6.96 -14.49 15.69
CA LEU A 20 -6.09 -15.64 15.96
C LEU A 20 -6.68 -16.98 15.51
N SER A 21 -7.96 -17.01 15.11
CA SER A 21 -8.73 -18.22 14.80
C SER A 21 -8.62 -19.31 15.87
N SER A 22 -8.40 -18.91 17.13
CA SER A 22 -8.11 -19.81 18.26
C SER A 22 -8.48 -19.19 19.60
N ILE A 23 -9.35 -19.86 20.35
CA ILE A 23 -9.71 -19.46 21.71
C ILE A 23 -8.52 -19.54 22.65
N SER A 24 -7.67 -20.58 22.51
CA SER A 24 -6.49 -20.77 23.33
C SER A 24 -5.47 -19.64 23.16
N LYS A 25 -5.14 -19.31 21.91
CA LYS A 25 -4.21 -18.18 21.61
C LYS A 25 -4.78 -16.84 22.07
N ALA A 26 -6.09 -16.61 21.88
CA ALA A 26 -6.76 -15.40 22.36
C ALA A 26 -6.72 -15.30 23.89
N ALA A 27 -6.94 -16.39 24.60
CA ALA A 27 -6.87 -16.45 26.06
C ALA A 27 -5.46 -16.07 26.57
N THR A 28 -4.42 -16.62 25.95
CA THR A 28 -3.04 -16.26 26.27
C THR A 28 -2.76 -14.79 26.02
N GLN A 29 -3.18 -14.25 24.86
CA GLN A 29 -2.99 -12.83 24.53
C GLN A 29 -3.72 -11.89 25.47
N LEU A 30 -4.93 -12.25 25.90
CA LEU A 30 -5.76 -11.44 26.81
C LEU A 30 -5.43 -11.67 28.29
N CYS A 31 -4.46 -12.56 28.61
CA CYS A 31 -4.08 -12.94 29.96
C CYS A 31 -5.28 -13.46 30.79
N VAL A 32 -6.15 -14.27 30.18
CA VAL A 32 -7.32 -14.88 30.82
C VAL A 32 -7.40 -16.38 30.51
N THR A 33 -8.33 -17.10 31.16
CA THR A 33 -8.56 -18.53 30.87
C THR A 33 -9.36 -18.72 29.58
N GLN A 34 -9.20 -19.87 28.91
CA GLN A 34 -9.98 -20.23 27.72
C GLN A 34 -11.50 -20.28 28.03
N GLY A 35 -11.86 -20.72 29.24
CA GLY A 35 -13.25 -20.72 29.71
C GLY A 35 -13.83 -19.32 29.78
N ALA A 36 -13.02 -18.34 30.24
CA ALA A 36 -13.45 -16.93 30.28
C ALA A 36 -13.70 -16.37 28.90
N VAL A 37 -12.77 -16.61 27.94
CA VAL A 37 -12.95 -16.17 26.53
C VAL A 37 -14.19 -16.83 25.91
N SER A 38 -14.35 -18.16 26.07
CA SER A 38 -15.52 -18.88 25.55
C SER A 38 -16.83 -18.36 26.12
N LYS A 39 -16.87 -18.00 27.45
CA LYS A 39 -18.02 -17.40 28.06
C LYS A 39 -18.36 -16.03 27.48
N GLN A 40 -17.35 -15.18 27.24
CA GLN A 40 -17.57 -13.86 26.65
C GLN A 40 -18.08 -13.96 25.20
N ILE A 41 -17.59 -14.91 24.41
CA ILE A 41 -18.14 -15.16 23.06
C ILE A 41 -19.61 -15.57 23.14
N LYS A 42 -19.96 -16.52 24.02
CA LYS A 42 -21.35 -16.95 24.19
C LYS A 42 -22.27 -15.80 24.63
N ILE A 43 -21.81 -14.95 25.56
CA ILE A 43 -22.55 -13.76 25.97
C ILE A 43 -22.80 -12.84 24.77
N LEU A 44 -21.80 -12.62 23.95
CA LEU A 44 -21.91 -11.77 22.76
C LEU A 44 -22.88 -12.36 21.73
N GLU A 45 -22.76 -13.65 21.42
CA GLU A 45 -23.66 -14.35 20.50
C GLU A 45 -25.11 -14.35 20.99
N SER A 46 -25.31 -14.55 22.32
CA SER A 46 -26.64 -14.48 22.94
C SER A 46 -27.21 -13.06 22.91
N PHE A 47 -26.38 -12.04 23.12
CA PHE A 47 -26.79 -10.63 23.06
C PHE A 47 -27.25 -10.25 21.64
N LEU A 48 -26.52 -10.71 20.63
CA LEU A 48 -26.84 -10.45 19.22
C LEU A 48 -27.92 -11.39 18.66
N ASN A 49 -28.24 -12.45 19.39
CA ASN A 49 -29.09 -13.56 18.93
C ASN A 49 -28.61 -14.16 17.58
N LEU A 50 -27.28 -14.21 17.40
CA LEU A 50 -26.61 -14.69 16.19
C LEU A 50 -25.33 -15.45 16.54
N ALA A 51 -25.02 -16.52 15.79
CA ALA A 51 -23.73 -17.17 15.88
C ALA A 51 -22.68 -16.37 15.10
N LEU A 52 -21.57 -16.03 15.74
CA LEU A 52 -20.45 -15.30 15.12
C LEU A 52 -19.36 -16.25 14.62
N PHE A 53 -19.30 -17.47 15.18
CA PHE A 53 -18.34 -18.49 14.80
C PHE A 53 -19.01 -19.81 14.44
N THR A 54 -18.39 -20.53 13.52
CA THR A 54 -18.69 -21.93 13.19
C THR A 54 -17.46 -22.80 13.47
N ARG A 55 -17.71 -24.04 13.92
CA ARG A 55 -16.66 -25.06 14.05
C ARG A 55 -16.53 -25.83 12.74
N SER A 56 -15.35 -25.95 12.22
CA SER A 56 -15.03 -26.77 11.05
C SER A 56 -13.92 -27.77 11.39
N ALA A 57 -13.70 -28.77 10.52
CA ALA A 57 -12.57 -29.71 10.68
C ALA A 57 -11.20 -29.01 10.71
N ARG A 58 -11.12 -27.77 10.21
CA ARG A 58 -9.91 -26.93 10.18
C ARG A 58 -9.84 -25.88 11.31
N GLY A 59 -10.72 -25.96 12.29
CA GLY A 59 -10.77 -25.05 13.46
C GLY A 59 -11.98 -24.11 13.44
N LEU A 60 -11.86 -23.02 14.18
CA LEU A 60 -12.89 -22.00 14.36
C LEU A 60 -12.87 -21.01 13.20
N LYS A 61 -14.03 -20.76 12.57
CA LYS A 61 -14.19 -19.79 11.49
C LYS A 61 -15.31 -18.81 11.78
N LEU A 62 -15.19 -17.58 11.29
CA LEU A 62 -16.28 -16.61 11.35
C LEU A 62 -17.45 -17.01 10.44
N THR A 63 -18.67 -16.70 10.88
CA THR A 63 -19.86 -16.67 10.05
C THR A 63 -19.85 -15.43 9.14
N PRO A 64 -20.70 -15.33 8.09
CA PRO A 64 -20.86 -14.09 7.32
C PRO A 64 -21.23 -12.88 8.20
N GLU A 65 -22.09 -13.11 9.19
CA GLU A 65 -22.49 -12.12 10.20
C GLU A 65 -21.30 -11.75 11.09
N GLY A 66 -20.52 -12.74 11.54
CA GLY A 66 -19.29 -12.54 12.29
C GLY A 66 -18.27 -11.70 11.52
N CYS A 67 -18.09 -11.92 10.22
CA CYS A 67 -17.22 -11.11 9.38
C CYS A 67 -17.68 -9.64 9.32
N LYS A 68 -18.98 -9.39 9.10
CA LYS A 68 -19.55 -8.04 9.09
C LYS A 68 -19.36 -7.34 10.44
N TYR A 69 -19.66 -8.05 11.53
CA TYR A 69 -19.56 -7.51 12.88
C TYR A 69 -18.12 -7.22 13.28
N LEU A 70 -17.17 -8.08 12.89
CA LEU A 70 -15.74 -7.88 13.15
C LEU A 70 -15.23 -6.53 12.62
N GLY A 71 -15.61 -6.16 11.41
CA GLY A 71 -15.21 -4.87 10.83
C GLY A 71 -15.61 -3.68 11.68
N VAL A 72 -16.85 -3.69 12.22
CA VAL A 72 -17.34 -2.62 13.08
C VAL A 72 -16.64 -2.65 14.45
N VAL A 73 -16.49 -3.83 15.05
CA VAL A 73 -15.82 -4.00 16.36
C VAL A 73 -14.38 -3.54 16.29
N CYS A 74 -13.62 -3.98 15.29
CA CYS A 74 -12.22 -3.55 15.10
C CYS A 74 -12.11 -2.02 14.96
N LYS A 75 -12.98 -1.41 14.15
CA LYS A 75 -13.03 0.04 13.99
C LYS A 75 -13.26 0.75 15.32
N SER A 76 -14.29 0.36 16.07
CA SER A 76 -14.65 0.98 17.35
C SER A 76 -13.55 0.82 18.41
N LEU A 77 -12.96 -0.37 18.54
CA LEU A 77 -11.85 -0.61 19.48
C LEU A 77 -10.62 0.22 19.12
N ASN A 78 -10.30 0.34 17.83
CA ASN A 78 -9.18 1.15 17.37
C ASN A 78 -9.43 2.64 17.58
N GLU A 79 -10.64 3.14 17.36
CA GLU A 79 -11.01 4.53 17.67
C GLU A 79 -10.81 4.85 19.17
N LEU A 80 -11.27 3.97 20.05
CA LEU A 80 -11.08 4.13 21.50
C LEU A 80 -9.60 4.12 21.88
N ASN A 81 -8.82 3.18 21.35
CA ASN A 81 -7.38 3.10 21.62
C ASN A 81 -6.66 4.36 21.14
N SER A 82 -6.99 4.87 19.95
CA SER A 82 -6.37 6.08 19.40
C SER A 82 -6.62 7.32 20.26
N ILE A 83 -7.83 7.45 20.80
CA ILE A 83 -8.14 8.56 21.73
C ILE A 83 -7.38 8.40 23.06
N VAL A 84 -7.30 7.18 23.59
CA VAL A 84 -6.52 6.92 24.83
C VAL A 84 -5.04 7.27 24.60
N GLU A 85 -4.45 6.86 23.48
CA GLU A 85 -3.07 7.23 23.12
C GLU A 85 -2.90 8.74 23.00
N ALA A 86 -3.86 9.44 22.37
CA ALA A 86 -3.83 10.90 22.25
C ALA A 86 -3.93 11.65 23.59
N LEU A 87 -4.70 11.11 24.54
CA LEU A 87 -4.92 11.69 25.86
C LEU A 87 -3.77 11.37 26.84
N GLN A 88 -3.09 10.25 26.67
CA GLN A 88 -1.99 9.79 27.53
C GLN A 88 -0.67 10.50 27.25
N CYS A 89 -0.67 11.72 26.70
CA CYS A 89 0.51 12.52 26.35
C CYS A 89 1.71 12.37 27.31
N THR A 90 2.33 11.21 27.34
CA THR A 90 3.70 11.03 27.81
C THR A 90 4.63 11.16 26.62
N PRO A 91 5.86 11.71 26.75
CA PRO A 91 6.81 11.86 25.65
C PRO A 91 7.44 10.51 25.27
N LYS A 92 6.64 9.45 25.19
CA LYS A 92 7.04 8.21 24.52
C LYS A 92 7.08 8.48 23.03
N LYS A 93 8.15 7.98 22.37
CA LYS A 93 8.29 7.99 20.92
C LYS A 93 6.94 7.64 20.27
N GLN A 94 6.31 8.61 19.61
CA GLN A 94 5.07 8.37 18.91
C GLN A 94 5.43 7.69 17.58
N SER A 95 4.96 6.48 17.37
CA SER A 95 5.14 5.77 16.10
C SER A 95 4.01 6.13 15.13
N LEU A 96 4.40 6.40 13.89
CA LEU A 96 3.50 6.54 12.75
C LEU A 96 3.72 5.34 11.84
N LEU A 97 2.74 4.45 11.74
CA LEU A 97 2.82 3.29 10.85
C LEU A 97 2.31 3.67 9.46
N VAL A 98 3.21 3.64 8.48
CA VAL A 98 2.91 3.93 7.06
C VAL A 98 2.98 2.64 6.25
N ASP A 99 1.89 2.31 5.56
CA ASP A 99 1.80 1.20 4.64
C ASP A 99 1.86 1.73 3.19
N MET A 100 2.97 1.51 2.51
CA MET A 100 3.25 2.10 1.20
C MET A 100 3.68 1.04 0.19
N ILE A 101 3.38 1.30 -1.10
CA ILE A 101 3.85 0.43 -2.18
C ILE A 101 5.39 0.34 -2.17
N PRO A 102 5.96 -0.86 -2.38
CA PRO A 102 7.40 -1.11 -2.18
C PRO A 102 8.33 -0.19 -2.97
N SER A 103 8.01 0.11 -4.22
CA SER A 103 8.87 0.98 -5.04
C SER A 103 8.92 2.41 -4.54
N MET A 104 7.80 2.96 -4.08
CA MET A 104 7.74 4.32 -3.55
C MET A 104 8.40 4.41 -2.17
N SER A 105 8.20 3.41 -1.31
CA SER A 105 8.85 3.38 0.00
C SER A 105 10.37 3.32 -0.15
N ASN A 106 10.88 2.43 -1.00
CA ASN A 106 12.31 2.19 -1.16
C ASN A 106 13.04 3.35 -1.86
N LEU A 107 12.53 3.77 -3.04
CA LEU A 107 13.23 4.72 -3.89
C LEU A 107 12.92 6.19 -3.58
N TRP A 108 11.76 6.45 -2.98
CA TRP A 108 11.34 7.84 -2.79
C TRP A 108 11.23 8.25 -1.31
N LEU A 109 10.59 7.43 -0.45
CA LEU A 109 10.35 7.81 0.94
C LEU A 109 11.59 7.66 1.82
N ILE A 110 12.23 6.48 1.82
CA ILE A 110 13.39 6.19 2.67
C ILE A 110 14.50 7.24 2.53
N PRO A 111 14.88 7.72 1.33
CA PRO A 111 15.90 8.77 1.21
C PRO A 111 15.52 10.12 1.85
N LYS A 112 14.23 10.35 2.10
CA LYS A 112 13.70 11.65 2.57
C LYS A 112 13.13 11.62 3.98
N ILE A 113 12.83 10.44 4.52
CA ILE A 113 12.08 10.30 5.78
C ILE A 113 12.75 10.98 6.96
N HIS A 114 14.09 11.06 6.98
CA HIS A 114 14.85 11.77 8.01
C HIS A 114 14.44 13.25 8.15
N ARG A 115 14.03 13.91 7.04
CA ARG A 115 13.55 15.30 7.04
C ARG A 115 12.23 15.43 7.78
N PHE A 116 11.35 14.44 7.61
CA PHE A 116 10.09 14.37 8.35
C PHE A 116 10.34 14.19 9.84
N GLU A 117 11.14 13.19 10.23
CA GLU A 117 11.44 12.88 11.63
C GLU A 117 12.19 14.02 12.35
N GLN A 118 13.05 14.75 11.65
CA GLN A 118 13.69 15.95 12.20
C GLN A 118 12.70 17.09 12.47
N ARG A 119 11.73 17.28 11.56
CA ARG A 119 10.75 18.37 11.65
C ARG A 119 9.65 18.09 12.68
N PHE A 120 9.24 16.85 12.85
CA PHE A 120 8.08 16.44 13.66
C PHE A 120 8.46 15.55 14.85
N ARG A 121 9.54 15.88 15.54
CA ARG A 121 9.92 15.17 16.78
C ARG A 121 8.80 15.25 17.82
N PRO A 122 8.48 14.15 18.55
CA PRO A 122 9.19 12.87 18.67
C PRO A 122 8.66 11.75 17.76
N LEU A 123 8.04 12.05 16.60
CA LEU A 123 7.50 11.05 15.69
C LEU A 123 8.63 10.21 15.07
N GLN A 124 8.43 8.89 15.07
CA GLN A 124 9.20 7.92 14.29
C GLN A 124 8.28 7.26 13.27
N VAL A 125 8.80 6.95 12.08
CA VAL A 125 8.03 6.30 11.03
C VAL A 125 8.40 4.84 10.94
N ASP A 126 7.41 3.97 11.16
CA ASP A 126 7.50 2.55 10.86
C ASP A 126 6.90 2.29 9.48
N LEU A 127 7.62 1.55 8.64
CA LEU A 127 7.20 1.26 7.27
C LEU A 127 6.82 -0.21 7.14
N ILE A 128 5.66 -0.44 6.53
CA ILE A 128 5.28 -1.73 5.98
C ILE A 128 4.94 -1.57 4.50
N ASN A 129 5.01 -2.65 3.75
CA ASN A 129 4.76 -2.62 2.32
C ASN A 129 3.52 -3.43 1.98
N GLY A 130 2.63 -2.84 1.17
CA GLY A 130 1.45 -3.49 0.66
C GLY A 130 1.09 -3.02 -0.74
N ASP A 131 0.52 -3.92 -1.52
CA ASP A 131 0.01 -3.69 -2.86
C ASP A 131 -1.52 -3.82 -2.90
N GLY A 132 -2.14 -3.26 -3.94
CA GLY A 132 -3.59 -3.30 -4.10
C GLY A 132 -4.35 -2.38 -3.13
N PRO A 133 -5.69 -2.42 -3.15
CA PRO A 133 -6.52 -1.62 -2.25
C PRO A 133 -6.21 -1.94 -0.78
N PRO A 134 -6.15 -0.92 0.10
CA PRO A 134 -5.84 -1.16 1.50
C PRO A 134 -6.95 -1.95 2.21
N ASP A 135 -6.55 -2.93 3.02
CA ASP A 135 -7.46 -3.66 3.92
C ASP A 135 -7.33 -3.09 5.33
N PHE A 136 -8.25 -2.19 5.68
CA PHE A 136 -8.29 -1.55 7.00
C PHE A 136 -8.66 -2.50 8.15
N GLN A 137 -9.09 -3.74 7.83
CA GLN A 137 -9.41 -4.74 8.84
C GLN A 137 -8.18 -5.55 9.25
N GLN A 138 -7.29 -5.82 8.30
CA GLN A 138 -6.09 -6.62 8.54
C GLN A 138 -4.88 -5.77 8.93
N SER A 139 -4.76 -4.56 8.40
CA SER A 139 -3.64 -3.68 8.67
C SER A 139 -4.02 -2.55 9.63
N GLN A 140 -3.12 -2.25 10.58
CA GLN A 140 -3.28 -1.18 11.56
C GLN A 140 -2.53 0.11 11.17
N ALA A 141 -2.13 0.27 9.92
CA ALA A 141 -1.41 1.46 9.50
C ALA A 141 -2.21 2.76 9.73
N ASP A 142 -1.50 3.84 9.95
CA ASP A 142 -2.08 5.18 10.11
C ASP A 142 -2.31 5.84 8.75
N VAL A 143 -1.41 5.56 7.80
CA VAL A 143 -1.46 6.08 6.43
C VAL A 143 -1.19 4.94 5.46
N TYR A 144 -1.95 4.89 4.38
CA TYR A 144 -1.72 3.98 3.27
C TYR A 144 -1.47 4.79 2.01
N VAL A 145 -0.41 4.45 1.28
CA VAL A 145 -0.12 5.02 -0.04
C VAL A 145 -0.15 3.91 -1.08
N ARG A 146 -1.03 4.07 -2.06
CA ARG A 146 -1.28 3.06 -3.10
C ARG A 146 -1.26 3.68 -4.49
N CYS A 147 -0.89 2.87 -5.48
CA CYS A 147 -1.08 3.19 -6.88
C CYS A 147 -2.15 2.26 -7.45
N LEU A 148 -3.30 2.82 -7.81
CA LEU A 148 -4.50 2.07 -8.17
C LEU A 148 -5.16 2.67 -9.40
N LEU A 149 -6.01 1.86 -10.07
CA LEU A 149 -6.99 2.38 -11.01
C LEU A 149 -8.03 3.21 -10.25
N GLU A 150 -8.55 4.27 -10.85
CA GLU A 150 -9.57 5.15 -10.24
C GLU A 150 -10.76 4.36 -9.68
N LYS A 151 -11.26 3.36 -10.42
CA LYS A 151 -12.36 2.48 -9.98
C LYS A 151 -12.08 1.66 -8.70
N GLN A 152 -10.81 1.50 -8.34
CA GLN A 152 -10.36 0.78 -7.14
C GLN A 152 -10.16 1.72 -5.94
N ALA A 153 -10.00 3.02 -6.18
CA ALA A 153 -9.82 4.04 -5.16
C ALA A 153 -11.16 4.43 -4.52
N LYS A 154 -11.67 3.59 -3.62
CA LYS A 154 -12.95 3.80 -2.93
C LYS A 154 -12.74 4.29 -1.50
N GLY A 155 -13.70 5.07 -0.98
CA GLY A 155 -13.71 5.57 0.41
C GLY A 155 -13.06 6.94 0.55
N HIS A 156 -12.58 7.26 1.77
CA HIS A 156 -11.89 8.52 2.05
C HIS A 156 -10.46 8.49 1.48
N THR A 157 -10.31 8.96 0.25
CA THR A 157 -9.04 8.97 -0.48
C THR A 157 -8.68 10.38 -0.92
N VAL A 158 -7.38 10.66 -0.96
CA VAL A 158 -6.84 11.87 -1.60
C VAL A 158 -5.95 11.42 -2.75
N GLU A 159 -6.26 11.83 -3.96
CA GLU A 159 -5.38 11.63 -5.11
C GLU A 159 -4.15 12.52 -4.96
N LEU A 160 -2.97 11.91 -5.07
CA LEU A 160 -1.69 12.61 -5.04
C LEU A 160 -1.32 13.12 -6.42
N PHE A 161 -1.29 12.22 -7.39
CA PHE A 161 -1.00 12.51 -8.80
C PHE A 161 -1.29 11.30 -9.68
N LYS A 162 -1.49 11.55 -10.98
CA LYS A 162 -1.59 10.49 -12.00
C LYS A 162 -0.23 9.91 -12.33
N GLU A 163 -0.18 8.61 -12.58
CA GLU A 163 1.06 7.93 -12.94
C GLU A 163 1.46 8.29 -14.37
N GLN A 164 2.67 8.80 -14.53
CA GLN A 164 3.31 8.99 -15.82
C GLN A 164 4.53 8.06 -15.92
N LEU A 165 4.66 7.35 -17.04
CA LEU A 165 5.72 6.39 -17.29
C LEU A 165 6.70 6.94 -18.34
N LEU A 166 8.00 6.81 -18.05
CA LEU A 166 9.08 7.08 -18.98
C LEU A 166 9.62 5.79 -19.57
N LEU A 167 9.97 5.84 -20.84
CA LEU A 167 10.84 4.84 -21.46
C LEU A 167 12.27 5.05 -20.99
N VAL A 168 12.89 4.01 -20.43
CA VAL A 168 14.28 4.08 -19.96
C VAL A 168 15.10 2.86 -20.37
N ALA A 169 16.38 3.07 -20.57
CA ALA A 169 17.38 2.03 -20.80
C ALA A 169 18.74 2.49 -20.30
N CYS A 170 19.70 1.59 -20.10
CA CYS A 170 21.09 1.99 -19.87
C CYS A 170 21.76 2.45 -21.16
N ALA A 171 22.76 3.34 -21.04
CA ALA A 171 23.45 3.91 -22.20
C ALA A 171 24.18 2.86 -23.04
N ASP A 172 24.70 1.80 -22.41
CA ASP A 172 25.42 0.73 -23.09
C ASP A 172 24.53 -0.06 -24.04
N LEU A 173 23.29 -0.34 -23.62
CA LEU A 173 22.32 -1.01 -24.48
C LEU A 173 22.01 -0.18 -25.72
N LEU A 174 21.91 1.14 -25.59
CA LEU A 174 21.61 2.07 -26.67
C LEU A 174 22.80 2.32 -27.59
N ARG A 175 24.03 2.16 -27.11
CA ARG A 175 25.22 2.19 -27.99
C ARG A 175 25.28 0.98 -28.94
N ILE A 176 24.84 -0.19 -28.50
CA ILE A 176 24.79 -1.40 -29.29
C ILE A 176 23.65 -1.35 -30.32
N LYS A 177 22.47 -0.87 -29.88
CA LYS A 177 21.29 -0.71 -30.74
C LYS A 177 20.67 0.66 -30.46
N PRO A 178 21.00 1.68 -31.26
CA PRO A 178 20.42 3.01 -31.10
C PRO A 178 18.92 3.03 -31.33
N ILE A 179 18.25 3.96 -30.66
CA ILE A 179 16.84 4.26 -30.84
C ILE A 179 16.72 5.67 -31.38
N THR A 180 16.21 5.79 -32.59
CA THR A 180 15.98 7.04 -33.29
C THR A 180 14.51 7.35 -33.49
N GLU A 181 13.67 6.30 -33.52
CA GLU A 181 12.23 6.40 -33.62
C GLU A 181 11.53 5.37 -32.68
N PRO A 182 10.24 5.55 -32.37
CA PRO A 182 9.53 4.66 -31.43
C PRO A 182 9.51 3.18 -31.85
N LEU A 183 9.53 2.88 -33.14
CA LEU A 183 9.53 1.51 -33.66
C LEU A 183 10.85 0.75 -33.38
N ASP A 184 11.97 1.44 -33.22
CA ASP A 184 13.27 0.82 -32.89
C ASP A 184 13.22 0.04 -31.57
N ILE A 185 12.25 0.38 -30.69
CA ILE A 185 12.01 -0.31 -29.42
C ILE A 185 11.76 -1.80 -29.62
N MET A 186 11.13 -2.19 -30.73
CA MET A 186 10.84 -3.59 -31.06
C MET A 186 12.10 -4.46 -31.23
N ALA A 187 13.24 -3.85 -31.56
CA ALA A 187 14.52 -4.54 -31.64
C ALA A 187 15.10 -4.91 -30.26
N HIS A 188 14.59 -4.30 -29.20
CA HIS A 188 15.07 -4.47 -27.83
C HIS A 188 14.24 -5.47 -27.04
N ARG A 189 14.83 -5.98 -25.94
CA ARG A 189 14.10 -6.76 -24.94
C ARG A 189 13.33 -5.81 -24.04
N LEU A 190 12.02 -6.03 -23.88
CA LEU A 190 11.12 -5.18 -23.10
C LEU A 190 10.82 -5.82 -21.74
N LEU A 191 11.28 -5.18 -20.68
CA LEU A 191 11.05 -5.63 -19.32
C LEU A 191 9.58 -5.41 -18.93
N GLN A 192 8.94 -6.44 -18.38
CA GLN A 192 7.53 -6.43 -18.09
C GLN A 192 7.27 -6.05 -16.63
N GLN A 193 6.12 -5.45 -16.38
CA GLN A 193 5.63 -5.12 -15.04
C GLN A 193 4.34 -5.86 -14.77
N ASN A 194 4.33 -6.83 -13.85
CA ASN A 194 3.17 -7.67 -13.55
C ASN A 194 1.94 -6.88 -13.08
N THR A 195 2.15 -5.72 -12.50
CA THR A 195 1.09 -4.82 -12.06
C THR A 195 0.57 -3.89 -13.16
N ARG A 196 1.18 -3.92 -14.35
CA ARG A 196 0.92 -3.05 -15.50
C ARG A 196 0.99 -3.84 -16.81
N LEU A 197 0.20 -4.92 -16.93
CA LEU A 197 0.32 -5.90 -18.03
C LEU A 197 0.21 -5.30 -19.44
N GLN A 198 -0.58 -4.24 -19.62
CA GLN A 198 -0.83 -3.62 -20.93
C GLN A 198 0.02 -2.37 -21.19
N MET A 199 0.99 -2.05 -20.33
CA MET A 199 1.71 -0.78 -20.44
C MET A 199 2.51 -0.65 -21.73
N TRP A 200 3.12 -1.72 -22.23
CA TRP A 200 3.86 -1.70 -23.50
C TRP A 200 2.95 -1.53 -24.71
N GLU A 201 1.81 -2.21 -24.72
CA GLU A 201 0.81 -2.06 -25.76
C GLU A 201 0.25 -0.64 -25.80
N GLN A 202 -0.09 -0.08 -24.62
CA GLN A 202 -0.53 1.32 -24.51
C GLN A 202 0.52 2.30 -24.99
N PHE A 203 1.79 2.10 -24.57
CA PHE A 203 2.90 2.94 -24.98
C PHE A 203 3.06 2.95 -26.51
N LEU A 204 3.17 1.77 -27.12
CA LEU A 204 3.39 1.65 -28.54
C LEU A 204 2.19 2.14 -29.37
N THR A 205 0.96 1.87 -28.94
CA THR A 205 -0.24 2.39 -29.60
C THR A 205 -0.25 3.91 -29.63
N GLN A 206 0.16 4.57 -28.56
CA GLN A 206 0.21 6.04 -28.50
C GLN A 206 1.37 6.63 -29.30
N GLN A 207 2.51 5.92 -29.41
CA GLN A 207 3.73 6.47 -29.99
C GLN A 207 4.02 5.99 -31.43
N ALA A 208 3.56 4.80 -31.80
CA ALA A 208 3.96 4.13 -33.05
C ALA A 208 2.79 3.46 -33.81
N GLY A 209 1.56 3.58 -33.31
CA GLY A 209 0.38 2.93 -33.90
C GLY A 209 0.10 1.53 -33.35
N ASN A 210 -0.87 0.84 -33.95
CA ASN A 210 -1.35 -0.47 -33.47
C ASN A 210 -0.30 -1.58 -33.71
N ILE A 211 0.43 -1.93 -32.65
CA ILE A 211 1.39 -3.04 -32.63
C ILE A 211 0.85 -4.12 -31.71
N LYS A 212 0.90 -5.37 -32.16
CA LYS A 212 0.44 -6.51 -31.35
C LYS A 212 1.49 -6.94 -30.36
N LEU A 213 1.07 -7.31 -29.16
CA LEU A 213 1.96 -7.80 -28.10
C LEU A 213 2.81 -9.00 -28.54
N SER A 214 2.31 -9.83 -29.47
CA SER A 214 3.02 -10.97 -30.05
C SER A 214 4.24 -10.59 -30.92
N GLU A 215 4.33 -9.35 -31.34
CA GLU A 215 5.45 -8.82 -32.13
C GLU A 215 6.59 -8.31 -31.27
N LEU A 216 6.37 -8.17 -29.95
CA LEU A 216 7.30 -7.62 -29.00
C LEU A 216 8.26 -8.69 -28.47
N ARG A 217 9.51 -8.31 -28.26
CA ARG A 217 10.52 -9.12 -27.57
C ARG A 217 10.39 -8.96 -26.07
N LEU A 218 9.40 -9.64 -25.45
CA LEU A 218 9.18 -9.58 -24.04
C LEU A 218 10.34 -10.23 -23.27
N GLY A 219 10.82 -9.51 -22.26
CA GLY A 219 11.89 -9.92 -21.37
C GLY A 219 11.37 -10.41 -20.03
N MET A 220 12.22 -10.25 -18.99
CA MET A 220 11.88 -10.58 -17.62
C MET A 220 10.68 -9.78 -17.13
N SER A 221 9.92 -10.38 -16.23
CA SER A 221 8.75 -9.77 -15.62
C SER A 221 8.98 -9.53 -14.13
N PHE A 222 8.61 -8.35 -13.65
CA PHE A 222 8.82 -7.93 -12.26
C PHE A 222 7.52 -7.46 -11.61
N GLN A 223 7.42 -7.63 -10.30
CA GLN A 223 6.28 -7.15 -9.54
C GLN A 223 6.40 -5.66 -9.17
N HIS A 224 7.63 -5.18 -8.98
CA HIS A 224 7.90 -3.84 -8.46
C HIS A 224 8.86 -3.06 -9.36
N PHE A 225 8.60 -1.76 -9.54
CA PHE A 225 9.43 -0.90 -10.38
C PHE A 225 10.90 -0.82 -9.98
N PHE A 226 11.22 -0.89 -8.69
CA PHE A 226 12.63 -0.87 -8.26
C PHE A 226 13.43 -2.04 -8.82
N MET A 227 12.80 -3.22 -9.04
CA MET A 227 13.42 -4.37 -9.69
C MET A 227 13.61 -4.13 -11.19
N SER A 228 12.61 -3.55 -11.85
CA SER A 228 12.68 -3.19 -13.26
C SER A 228 13.75 -2.12 -13.53
N ILE A 229 13.88 -1.13 -12.63
CA ILE A 229 14.94 -0.11 -12.68
C ILE A 229 16.30 -0.80 -12.62
N LYS A 230 16.51 -1.66 -11.61
CA LYS A 230 17.79 -2.37 -11.46
C LYS A 230 18.12 -3.22 -12.67
N ALA A 231 17.14 -3.95 -13.21
CA ALA A 231 17.34 -4.76 -14.41
C ALA A 231 17.68 -3.90 -15.66
N ALA A 232 17.06 -2.74 -15.81
CA ALA A 232 17.37 -1.81 -16.90
C ALA A 232 18.76 -1.20 -16.74
N GLU A 233 19.19 -0.86 -15.52
CA GLU A 233 20.55 -0.39 -15.22
C GLU A 233 21.62 -1.43 -15.60
N GLU A 234 21.35 -2.72 -15.40
CA GLU A 234 22.23 -3.84 -15.78
C GLU A 234 22.12 -4.22 -17.27
N GLY A 235 21.40 -3.45 -18.08
CA GLY A 235 21.30 -3.68 -19.51
C GLY A 235 20.46 -4.89 -19.93
N LEU A 236 19.62 -5.44 -19.04
CA LEU A 236 18.80 -6.63 -19.32
C LEU A 236 17.65 -6.33 -20.29
N GLY A 237 17.35 -5.06 -20.53
CA GLY A 237 16.32 -4.60 -21.44
C GLY A 237 15.89 -3.17 -21.19
N MET A 238 14.86 -2.75 -21.90
CA MET A 238 14.21 -1.45 -21.73
C MET A 238 13.02 -1.58 -20.76
N ALA A 239 12.73 -0.51 -20.02
CA ALA A 239 11.63 -0.49 -19.08
C ALA A 239 10.77 0.77 -19.24
N LEU A 240 9.48 0.65 -18.92
CA LEU A 240 8.60 1.77 -18.67
C LEU A 240 8.50 1.96 -17.16
N ILE A 241 8.96 3.10 -16.65
CA ILE A 241 9.09 3.36 -15.20
C ILE A 241 8.39 4.66 -14.85
N ALA A 242 7.71 4.68 -13.70
CA ALA A 242 7.12 5.91 -13.18
C ALA A 242 8.19 7.01 -13.03
N ILE A 243 7.92 8.19 -13.60
CA ILE A 243 8.88 9.30 -13.75
C ILE A 243 9.63 9.58 -12.44
N PHE A 244 8.90 9.75 -11.34
CA PHE A 244 9.49 10.14 -10.06
C PHE A 244 10.37 9.05 -9.43
N LEU A 245 10.20 7.77 -9.84
CA LEU A 245 11.04 6.65 -9.39
C LEU A 245 12.31 6.49 -10.24
N ALA A 246 12.28 6.87 -11.53
CA ALA A 246 13.43 6.76 -12.43
C ALA A 246 14.43 7.92 -12.25
N ARG A 247 14.03 8.99 -11.57
CA ARG A 247 14.75 10.26 -11.53
C ARG A 247 16.20 10.14 -11.07
N ASP A 248 16.43 9.45 -9.95
CA ASP A 248 17.78 9.35 -9.38
C ASP A 248 18.71 8.53 -10.29
N SER A 249 18.21 7.45 -10.90
CA SER A 249 18.97 6.65 -11.88
C SER A 249 19.31 7.44 -13.14
N ILE A 250 18.40 8.31 -13.58
CA ILE A 250 18.65 9.22 -14.72
C ILE A 250 19.65 10.31 -14.34
N ALA A 251 19.49 10.94 -13.17
CA ALA A 251 20.41 11.97 -12.69
C ALA A 251 21.85 11.45 -12.50
N GLN A 252 21.98 10.17 -12.11
CA GLN A 252 23.27 9.47 -11.99
C GLN A 252 23.82 8.97 -13.33
N GLY A 253 23.11 9.16 -14.44
CA GLY A 253 23.52 8.68 -15.77
C GLY A 253 23.44 7.16 -15.96
N LYS A 254 22.86 6.41 -15.01
CA LYS A 254 22.67 4.95 -15.12
C LYS A 254 21.59 4.59 -16.12
N LEU A 255 20.55 5.40 -16.18
CA LEU A 255 19.46 5.27 -17.13
C LEU A 255 19.32 6.55 -17.95
N VAL A 256 18.87 6.40 -19.17
CA VAL A 256 18.51 7.50 -20.10
C VAL A 256 17.13 7.26 -20.67
N ASN A 257 16.42 8.34 -20.99
CA ASN A 257 15.21 8.29 -21.80
C ASN A 257 15.60 8.65 -23.26
N PRO A 258 15.70 7.66 -24.16
CA PRO A 258 16.31 7.88 -25.46
C PRO A 258 15.52 8.81 -26.39
N LEU A 259 14.21 8.90 -26.23
CA LEU A 259 13.34 9.68 -27.13
C LEU A 259 12.61 10.81 -26.41
N GLY A 260 12.84 11.02 -25.12
CA GLY A 260 12.08 11.97 -24.33
C GLY A 260 10.59 11.57 -24.16
N LEU A 261 10.22 10.36 -24.56
CA LEU A 261 8.83 9.91 -24.59
C LEU A 261 8.33 9.54 -23.19
N LYS A 262 7.11 9.95 -22.93
CA LYS A 262 6.34 9.59 -21.73
C LYS A 262 4.89 9.31 -22.09
N ILE A 263 4.24 8.51 -21.28
CA ILE A 263 2.79 8.27 -21.37
C ILE A 263 2.13 8.44 -20.01
N GLU A 264 0.88 8.85 -20.02
CA GLU A 264 0.01 8.79 -18.83
C GLU A 264 -0.61 7.40 -18.76
N SER A 265 -0.47 6.74 -17.62
CA SER A 265 -1.12 5.43 -17.38
C SER A 265 -2.54 5.62 -16.83
N SER A 266 -3.31 4.53 -16.79
CA SER A 266 -4.65 4.54 -16.17
C SER A 266 -4.62 4.52 -14.64
N TYR A 267 -3.44 4.58 -14.03
CA TYR A 267 -3.23 4.51 -12.59
C TYR A 267 -2.95 5.89 -12.02
N ALA A 268 -3.31 6.05 -10.74
CA ALA A 268 -2.93 7.22 -9.97
C ALA A 268 -2.49 6.82 -8.55
N TYR A 269 -1.73 7.67 -7.92
CA TYR A 269 -1.27 7.49 -6.54
C TYR A 269 -2.25 8.14 -5.59
N TYR A 270 -2.61 7.42 -4.54
CA TYR A 270 -3.61 7.84 -3.55
C TYR A 270 -3.10 7.68 -2.13
N ILE A 271 -3.50 8.61 -1.26
CA ILE A 271 -3.46 8.44 0.20
C ILE A 271 -4.81 7.93 0.69
N PHE A 272 -4.77 6.94 1.57
CA PHE A 272 -5.92 6.48 2.33
C PHE A 272 -5.61 6.60 3.82
N ASN A 273 -6.61 7.04 4.58
CA ASN A 273 -6.53 7.05 6.03
C ASN A 273 -7.79 6.38 6.59
N PRO A 274 -7.66 5.48 7.57
CA PRO A 274 -8.82 5.02 8.34
C PRO A 274 -9.52 6.23 8.95
N SER A 275 -10.85 6.29 8.90
CA SER A 275 -11.62 7.47 9.35
C SER A 275 -11.30 7.89 10.79
N TYR A 276 -11.04 6.90 11.67
CA TYR A 276 -10.69 7.12 13.07
C TYR A 276 -9.25 7.60 13.29
N LYS A 277 -8.37 7.49 12.28
CA LYS A 277 -6.97 7.97 12.34
C LYS A 277 -6.73 9.23 11.51
N ALA A 278 -7.64 9.56 10.60
CA ALA A 278 -7.50 10.71 9.70
C ALA A 278 -7.34 12.05 10.42
N GLN A 279 -7.94 12.19 11.62
CA GLN A 279 -7.87 13.41 12.43
C GLN A 279 -6.73 13.42 13.43
N LEU A 280 -5.97 12.33 13.57
CA LEU A 280 -4.81 12.30 14.45
C LEU A 280 -3.73 13.26 13.92
N ARG A 281 -3.14 14.03 14.82
CA ARG A 281 -2.09 15.01 14.50
C ARG A 281 -0.96 14.39 13.70
N LYS A 282 -0.44 13.22 14.11
CA LYS A 282 0.64 12.50 13.42
C LYS A 282 0.30 12.16 11.98
N THR A 283 -0.96 11.76 11.70
CA THR A 283 -1.46 11.42 10.36
C THR A 283 -1.55 12.67 9.48
N GLN A 284 -2.09 13.76 10.02
CA GLN A 284 -2.22 15.04 9.30
C GLN A 284 -0.86 15.64 8.97
N GLU A 285 0.08 15.65 9.93
CA GLU A 285 1.44 16.13 9.73
C GLU A 285 2.17 15.35 8.64
N PHE A 286 2.03 14.02 8.61
CA PHE A 286 2.62 13.20 7.56
C PHE A 286 1.99 13.43 6.19
N ASN A 287 0.66 13.49 6.12
CA ASN A 287 -0.04 13.73 4.86
C ASN A 287 0.33 15.10 4.27
N GLN A 288 0.39 16.14 5.09
CA GLN A 288 0.80 17.48 4.65
C GLN A 288 2.25 17.52 4.17
N TRP A 289 3.15 16.88 4.92
CA TRP A 289 4.55 16.77 4.52
C TRP A 289 4.71 15.99 3.22
N LEU A 290 4.04 14.82 3.08
CA LEU A 290 4.08 14.00 1.87
C LEU A 290 3.60 14.80 0.65
N LEU A 291 2.49 15.53 0.77
CA LEU A 291 1.95 16.38 -0.29
C LEU A 291 2.91 17.53 -0.66
N ALA A 292 3.59 18.14 0.31
CA ALA A 292 4.57 19.18 0.07
C ALA A 292 5.79 18.63 -0.69
N GLU A 293 6.39 17.54 -0.20
CA GLU A 293 7.55 16.89 -0.82
C GLU A 293 7.27 16.41 -2.27
N LEU A 294 6.02 16.04 -2.56
CA LEU A 294 5.61 15.63 -3.91
C LEU A 294 5.37 16.83 -4.85
N LYS A 295 4.94 17.99 -4.31
CA LYS A 295 4.74 19.22 -5.11
C LYS A 295 6.06 19.86 -5.53
N ASP A 296 7.07 19.80 -4.67
CA ASP A 296 8.39 20.36 -4.94
C ASP A 296 9.19 19.55 -5.98
N GLN A 297 8.61 18.47 -6.50
CA GLN A 297 9.23 17.70 -7.56
C GLN A 297 8.82 18.28 -8.92
N PRO A 298 9.76 18.66 -9.81
CA PRO A 298 9.45 19.07 -11.18
C PRO A 298 8.69 17.93 -11.88
N ARG A 299 7.55 18.28 -12.44
CA ARG A 299 6.62 17.39 -13.18
C ARG A 299 7.19 17.00 -14.54
#